data_98022789a0320e9434b5a8cbb0aa32e1
#
_entry.id   98022789a0320e9434b5a8cbb0aa32e1
#
_cell.length_a   1.000
_cell.length_b   1.000
_cell.length_c   1.000
_cell.angle_alpha   90.00
_cell.angle_beta   90.00
_cell.angle_gamma   90.00
#
_symmetry.space_group_name_H-M   'P 1'
#
loop_
_entity.id
_entity.type
_entity.pdbx_description
1 polymer ?
#
loop_
_entity_poly.entity_id
_entity_poly.type
_entity_poly.pdbx_seq_one_letter_code
_entity_poly.pdbx_strand_id
1 'polypeptide(L)'
;MADEEAGEAKPKKKSAAMMTIVGVAILTLLGAGGGWAVGTMIAPNVKSAEQANEAAAEPKPAGGEKKEGETGLPHVSTEANNVVQLEPITSNLAYPSENWVRLEVALLFNGPPDVKVAEDIHQDIMAYIRTVSLQQIEGPRGFQYLRDDIQERVDLRSQGRVSKVMFRTFVIE
;
A
#
# COMPACT_ATOMS: atom_id res chain seq x y z
N MET A 1 -33.95 13.99 -82.68
CA MET A 1 -33.99 15.43 -82.32
C MET A 1 -33.85 15.55 -80.85
N ALA A 2 -32.82 16.30 -80.41
CA ALA A 2 -32.55 16.87 -79.09
C ALA A 2 -32.42 15.85 -77.92
N ASP A 3 -31.27 15.47 -77.52
CA ASP A 3 -30.23 16.11 -76.73
C ASP A 3 -30.73 16.79 -75.45
N GLU A 4 -30.48 16.23 -74.35
CA GLU A 4 -30.26 16.99 -73.12
C GLU A 4 -29.31 16.26 -72.19
N GLU A 5 -28.08 16.80 -72.04
CA GLU A 5 -27.05 16.45 -71.09
C GLU A 5 -27.51 16.74 -69.67
N ALA A 6 -27.44 15.75 -68.81
CA ALA A 6 -27.52 15.98 -67.36
C ALA A 6 -26.12 15.90 -66.76
N GLY A 7 -25.60 17.07 -66.37
CA GLY A 7 -24.29 17.26 -65.80
C GLY A 7 -24.15 16.60 -64.41
N GLU A 8 -23.12 15.79 -64.30
CA GLU A 8 -22.67 15.17 -63.11
C GLU A 8 -22.06 16.22 -62.16
N ALA A 9 -22.72 16.49 -61.05
CA ALA A 9 -22.18 17.31 -59.94
C ALA A 9 -21.26 16.48 -59.05
N LYS A 10 -19.96 16.70 -59.16
CA LYS A 10 -18.93 16.14 -58.27
C LYS A 10 -19.17 16.61 -56.81
N PRO A 11 -19.22 15.73 -55.82
CA PRO A 11 -19.29 16.13 -54.40
C PRO A 11 -17.94 16.70 -53.95
N LYS A 12 -17.98 17.91 -53.42
CA LYS A 12 -16.86 18.69 -52.94
C LYS A 12 -16.18 17.98 -51.76
N LYS A 13 -14.93 17.54 -51.92
CA LYS A 13 -14.04 16.93 -50.90
C LYS A 13 -13.80 17.80 -49.64
N LYS A 14 -14.34 18.99 -49.54
CA LYS A 14 -14.20 19.92 -48.41
C LYS A 14 -15.12 19.60 -47.24
N SER A 15 -16.19 18.84 -47.43
CA SER A 15 -17.17 18.49 -46.39
C SER A 15 -16.66 17.40 -45.42
N ALA A 16 -15.89 16.42 -45.89
CA ALA A 16 -15.39 15.31 -45.05
C ALA A 16 -14.31 15.79 -44.08
N ALA A 17 -13.40 16.64 -44.53
CA ALA A 17 -12.35 17.19 -43.65
C ALA A 17 -12.91 18.14 -42.57
N MET A 18 -13.98 18.86 -42.89
CA MET A 18 -14.64 19.74 -41.91
C MET A 18 -15.39 18.93 -40.84
N MET A 19 -15.98 17.79 -41.21
CA MET A 19 -16.70 16.91 -40.30
C MET A 19 -15.73 16.18 -39.33
N THR A 20 -14.55 15.80 -39.81
CA THR A 20 -13.49 15.20 -38.95
C THR A 20 -12.91 16.21 -37.96
N ILE A 21 -12.69 17.46 -38.36
CA ILE A 21 -12.19 18.52 -37.48
C ILE A 21 -13.21 18.82 -36.36
N VAL A 22 -14.51 18.90 -36.71
CA VAL A 22 -15.58 19.13 -35.72
C VAL A 22 -15.70 17.93 -34.77
N GLY A 23 -15.59 16.69 -35.27
CA GLY A 23 -15.62 15.49 -34.42
C GLY A 23 -14.46 15.44 -33.41
N VAL A 24 -13.25 15.78 -33.86
CA VAL A 24 -12.07 15.84 -32.97
C VAL A 24 -12.22 16.96 -31.94
N ALA A 25 -12.74 18.13 -32.33
CA ALA A 25 -12.95 19.24 -31.39
C ALA A 25 -13.96 18.88 -30.27
N ILE A 26 -15.04 18.17 -30.60
CA ILE A 26 -16.05 17.72 -29.63
C ILE A 26 -15.46 16.69 -28.69
N LEU A 27 -14.69 15.72 -29.20
CA LEU A 27 -14.01 14.72 -28.38
C LEU A 27 -12.99 15.34 -27.39
N THR A 28 -12.26 16.36 -27.87
CA THR A 28 -11.28 17.08 -27.02
C THR A 28 -11.99 17.89 -25.91
N LEU A 29 -13.11 18.52 -26.21
CA LEU A 29 -13.90 19.26 -25.21
C LEU A 29 -14.51 18.33 -24.16
N LEU A 30 -15.02 17.15 -24.57
CA LEU A 30 -15.55 16.15 -23.65
C LEU A 30 -14.43 15.54 -22.76
N GLY A 31 -13.25 15.30 -23.35
CA GLY A 31 -12.09 14.79 -22.59
C GLY A 31 -11.57 15.81 -21.58
N ALA A 32 -11.42 17.06 -22.00
CA ALA A 32 -10.92 18.13 -21.12
C ALA A 32 -11.93 18.47 -20.00
N GLY A 33 -13.23 18.56 -20.34
CA GLY A 33 -14.29 18.83 -19.37
C GLY A 33 -14.50 17.69 -18.37
N GLY A 34 -14.51 16.44 -18.84
CA GLY A 34 -14.61 15.24 -18.00
C GLY A 34 -13.40 15.06 -17.10
N GLY A 35 -12.20 15.24 -17.64
CA GLY A 35 -10.95 15.15 -16.88
C GLY A 35 -10.84 16.21 -15.79
N TRP A 36 -11.28 17.45 -16.07
CA TRP A 36 -11.29 18.54 -15.09
C TRP A 36 -12.27 18.27 -13.94
N ALA A 37 -13.47 17.78 -14.24
CA ALA A 37 -14.49 17.47 -13.22
C ALA A 37 -14.04 16.34 -12.30
N VAL A 38 -13.46 15.27 -12.85
CA VAL A 38 -12.90 14.16 -12.04
C VAL A 38 -11.67 14.61 -11.25
N GLY A 39 -10.81 15.44 -11.87
CA GLY A 39 -9.62 15.99 -11.22
C GLY A 39 -9.95 16.86 -10.01
N THR A 40 -10.99 17.69 -10.06
CA THR A 40 -11.39 18.51 -8.90
C THR A 40 -12.04 17.71 -7.78
N MET A 41 -12.61 16.53 -8.07
CA MET A 41 -13.20 15.66 -7.07
C MET A 41 -12.14 14.87 -6.30
N ILE A 42 -10.99 14.59 -6.92
CA ILE A 42 -9.86 13.87 -6.32
C ILE A 42 -8.84 14.83 -5.68
N ALA A 43 -8.74 16.06 -6.18
CA ALA A 43 -7.77 17.07 -5.73
C ALA A 43 -7.82 17.46 -4.23
N PRO A 44 -8.96 17.51 -3.52
CA PRO A 44 -8.95 17.86 -2.09
C PRO A 44 -8.22 16.84 -1.23
N ASN A 45 -8.16 15.56 -1.62
CA ASN A 45 -7.47 14.54 -0.84
C ASN A 45 -5.94 14.52 -1.07
N VAL A 46 -5.45 15.08 -2.17
CA VAL A 46 -4.01 15.13 -2.49
C VAL A 46 -3.34 16.36 -1.88
N LYS A 47 -4.04 17.50 -1.81
CA LYS A 47 -3.49 18.73 -1.22
C LYS A 47 -3.26 18.65 0.29
N SER A 48 -3.98 17.81 1.00
CA SER A 48 -3.76 17.60 2.44
C SER A 48 -2.50 16.79 2.75
N ALA A 49 -2.01 16.00 1.77
CA ALA A 49 -0.78 15.22 1.93
C ALA A 49 0.48 16.04 1.59
N GLU A 50 0.36 17.03 0.69
CA GLU A 50 1.49 17.84 0.25
C GLU A 50 1.83 18.98 1.23
N GLN A 51 0.82 19.56 1.90
CA GLN A 51 1.04 20.64 2.88
C GLN A 51 1.62 20.17 4.22
N ALA A 52 1.53 18.88 4.54
CA ALA A 52 2.19 18.30 5.72
C ALA A 52 3.70 18.06 5.52
N ASN A 53 4.18 18.08 4.27
CA ASN A 53 5.56 17.76 3.93
C ASN A 53 6.45 18.99 3.68
N GLU A 54 5.88 20.21 3.64
CA GLU A 54 6.62 21.44 3.32
C GLU A 54 7.13 22.22 4.55
N ALA A 55 6.80 21.75 5.77
CA ALA A 55 7.22 22.41 7.01
C ALA A 55 8.49 21.82 7.68
N ALA A 56 9.18 20.87 7.03
CA ALA A 56 10.40 20.28 7.56
C ALA A 56 11.43 20.01 6.45
N ALA A 57 12.00 21.08 5.88
CA ALA A 57 13.14 20.95 4.97
C ALA A 57 14.27 21.87 5.40
N GLU A 58 15.24 21.34 6.12
CA GLU A 58 16.64 21.76 6.04
C GLU A 58 17.52 20.54 5.81
N PRO A 59 18.58 20.65 4.99
CA PRO A 59 19.18 19.52 4.28
C PRO A 59 20.36 18.90 5.01
N LYS A 60 20.45 17.58 5.04
CA LYS A 60 21.73 16.86 5.17
C LYS A 60 21.76 15.58 4.30
N PRO A 61 22.93 15.19 3.83
CA PRO A 61 23.07 14.49 2.56
C PRO A 61 23.16 12.97 2.66
N ALA A 62 22.69 12.34 1.59
CA ALA A 62 23.13 11.11 0.95
C ALA A 62 23.32 9.84 1.80
N GLY A 63 22.41 8.94 1.65
CA GLY A 63 22.52 7.50 1.85
C GLY A 63 21.35 6.86 1.16
N GLY A 64 21.56 6.49 -0.12
CA GLY A 64 20.48 5.90 -0.92
C GLY A 64 20.15 4.49 -0.45
N GLU A 65 18.93 4.28 -0.07
CA GLU A 65 18.31 2.96 -0.16
C GLU A 65 17.01 3.11 -0.94
N LYS A 66 17.07 2.59 -2.15
CA LYS A 66 15.98 2.36 -3.06
C LYS A 66 14.92 1.52 -2.35
N LYS A 67 13.75 2.07 -2.11
CA LYS A 67 12.55 1.26 -1.85
C LYS A 67 12.20 0.54 -3.14
N GLU A 68 12.64 -0.71 -3.26
CA GLU A 68 12.16 -1.63 -4.27
C GLU A 68 10.83 -2.21 -3.81
N GLY A 69 9.80 -1.92 -4.62
CA GLY A 69 8.72 -2.84 -4.93
C GLY A 69 7.86 -3.35 -3.78
N GLU A 70 7.02 -2.51 -3.20
CA GLU A 70 5.84 -2.99 -2.48
C GLU A 70 4.81 -3.57 -3.46
N THR A 71 4.98 -4.85 -3.83
CA THR A 71 3.89 -5.72 -4.27
C THR A 71 3.29 -6.37 -3.02
N GLY A 72 2.85 -5.55 -2.07
CA GLY A 72 2.21 -5.98 -0.83
C GLY A 72 0.70 -5.86 -0.92
N LEU A 73 0.00 -6.77 -0.26
CA LEU A 73 -1.41 -6.66 0.07
C LEU A 73 -1.73 -5.24 0.57
N PRO A 74 -2.92 -4.70 0.27
CA PRO A 74 -3.28 -3.35 0.68
C PRO A 74 -3.04 -3.17 2.18
N HIS A 75 -2.25 -2.13 2.54
CA HIS A 75 -2.01 -1.77 3.93
C HIS A 75 -3.33 -1.42 4.61
N VAL A 76 -3.83 -2.33 5.42
CA VAL A 76 -5.05 -2.12 6.22
C VAL A 76 -4.72 -1.42 7.54
N SER A 77 -3.48 -0.94 7.70
CA SER A 77 -3.10 -0.13 8.84
C SER A 77 -3.65 1.28 8.66
N THR A 78 -4.84 1.49 9.16
CA THR A 78 -5.41 2.82 9.30
C THR A 78 -5.61 3.06 10.79
N GLU A 79 -5.09 4.16 11.30
CA GLU A 79 -5.40 4.64 12.66
C GLU A 79 -6.91 4.64 12.93
N ALA A 80 -7.71 4.86 11.88
CA ALA A 80 -9.17 4.76 11.93
C ALA A 80 -9.69 3.37 12.34
N ASN A 81 -8.93 2.30 12.14
CA ASN A 81 -9.31 0.94 12.48
C ASN A 81 -8.60 0.42 13.74
N ASN A 82 -7.86 1.27 14.47
CA ASN A 82 -7.04 0.90 15.62
C ASN A 82 -6.00 -0.19 15.31
N VAL A 83 -5.58 -0.30 14.05
CA VAL A 83 -4.58 -1.28 13.59
C VAL A 83 -3.25 -0.59 13.36
N VAL A 84 -2.21 -1.06 14.04
CA VAL A 84 -0.83 -0.61 13.86
C VAL A 84 -0.02 -1.72 13.23
N GLN A 85 0.60 -1.46 12.09
CA GLN A 85 1.55 -2.38 11.48
C GLN A 85 2.93 -2.11 12.09
N LEU A 86 3.56 -3.17 12.60
CA LEU A 86 4.95 -3.11 13.07
C LEU A 86 5.91 -3.16 11.87
N GLU A 87 7.11 -2.64 12.07
CA GLU A 87 8.18 -2.83 11.10
C GLU A 87 8.49 -4.32 10.88
N PRO A 88 8.90 -4.72 9.66
CA PRO A 88 9.27 -6.10 9.39
C PRO A 88 10.44 -6.55 10.28
N ILE A 89 10.25 -7.66 11.00
CA ILE A 89 11.28 -8.27 11.82
C ILE A 89 12.02 -9.30 10.99
N THR A 90 13.32 -9.12 10.81
CA THR A 90 14.21 -10.11 10.21
C THR A 90 15.28 -10.48 11.21
N SER A 91 15.36 -11.77 11.58
CA SER A 91 16.29 -12.25 12.60
C SER A 91 16.67 -13.70 12.37
N ASN A 92 17.83 -14.09 12.88
CA ASN A 92 18.22 -15.51 12.95
C ASN A 92 17.42 -16.22 14.03
N LEU A 93 17.22 -17.52 13.82
CA LEU A 93 16.71 -18.43 14.85
C LEU A 93 17.82 -18.81 15.85
N ALA A 94 17.39 -19.30 17.02
CA ALA A 94 18.34 -19.80 18.02
C ALA A 94 19.13 -21.02 17.52
N TYR A 95 18.46 -21.91 16.75
CA TYR A 95 19.05 -23.11 16.20
C TYR A 95 18.24 -23.68 15.04
N PRO A 96 18.85 -24.04 13.88
CA PRO A 96 20.20 -23.62 13.50
C PRO A 96 20.27 -22.10 13.25
N SER A 97 21.38 -21.47 13.65
CA SER A 97 21.54 -20.00 13.57
C SER A 97 21.72 -19.45 12.13
N GLU A 98 21.91 -20.33 11.17
CA GLU A 98 21.97 -20.00 9.74
C GLU A 98 20.59 -19.75 9.12
N ASN A 99 19.51 -20.21 9.78
CA ASN A 99 18.16 -19.96 9.33
C ASN A 99 17.68 -18.58 9.76
N TRP A 100 17.11 -17.87 8.79
CA TRP A 100 16.53 -16.54 8.98
C TRP A 100 15.02 -16.61 8.99
N VAL A 101 14.40 -15.80 9.81
CA VAL A 101 12.95 -15.58 9.81
C VAL A 101 12.66 -14.15 9.45
N ARG A 102 11.75 -13.96 8.48
CA ARG A 102 11.09 -12.68 8.21
C ARG A 102 9.65 -12.76 8.67
N LEU A 103 9.30 -11.87 9.57
CA LEU A 103 7.99 -11.78 10.19
C LEU A 103 7.42 -10.36 10.05
N GLU A 104 6.20 -10.27 9.51
CA GLU A 104 5.44 -9.02 9.46
C GLU A 104 4.18 -9.17 10.29
N VAL A 105 3.98 -8.27 11.24
CA VAL A 105 2.91 -8.31 12.23
C VAL A 105 2.17 -6.99 12.27
N ALA A 106 0.84 -7.06 12.46
CA ALA A 106 0.02 -5.92 12.78
C ALA A 106 -0.71 -6.17 14.11
N LEU A 107 -0.87 -5.12 14.90
CA LEU A 107 -1.52 -5.14 16.21
C LEU A 107 -2.89 -4.47 16.10
N LEU A 108 -3.93 -5.13 16.61
CA LEU A 108 -5.25 -4.54 16.76
C LEU A 108 -5.42 -4.05 18.19
N PHE A 109 -5.54 -2.74 18.38
CA PHE A 109 -5.76 -2.10 19.68
C PHE A 109 -7.24 -2.06 20.05
N ASN A 110 -7.56 -2.20 21.34
CA ASN A 110 -8.93 -2.05 21.88
C ASN A 110 -9.40 -0.58 21.93
N GLY A 111 -8.54 0.37 21.59
CA GLY A 111 -8.78 1.81 21.61
C GLY A 111 -7.78 2.53 20.75
N PRO A 112 -7.54 3.83 20.98
CA PRO A 112 -6.55 4.58 20.22
C PRO A 112 -5.17 3.90 20.28
N PRO A 113 -4.46 3.80 19.15
CA PRO A 113 -3.14 3.20 19.09
C PRO A 113 -2.14 3.94 20.00
N ASP A 114 -1.34 3.17 20.73
CA ASP A 114 -0.23 3.66 21.54
C ASP A 114 1.09 3.25 20.89
N VAL A 115 1.76 4.24 20.27
CA VAL A 115 3.02 4.01 19.54
C VAL A 115 4.11 3.44 20.42
N LYS A 116 4.20 3.89 21.70
CA LYS A 116 5.22 3.38 22.63
C LYS A 116 4.99 1.92 22.95
N VAL A 117 3.74 1.53 23.17
CA VAL A 117 3.39 0.13 23.43
C VAL A 117 3.65 -0.74 22.19
N ALA A 118 3.35 -0.22 20.99
CA ALA A 118 3.64 -0.92 19.74
C ALA A 118 5.15 -1.14 19.58
N GLU A 119 5.98 -0.14 19.90
CA GLU A 119 7.44 -0.25 19.84
C GLU A 119 7.99 -1.24 20.89
N ASP A 120 7.51 -1.17 22.12
CA ASP A 120 7.91 -2.12 23.19
C ASP A 120 7.55 -3.56 22.78
N ILE A 121 6.37 -3.78 22.17
CA ILE A 121 5.95 -5.09 21.65
C ILE A 121 6.84 -5.54 20.50
N HIS A 122 7.20 -4.65 19.58
CA HIS A 122 8.10 -4.96 18.47
C HIS A 122 9.44 -5.48 18.98
N GLN A 123 10.03 -4.81 19.97
CA GLN A 123 11.29 -5.22 20.60
C GLN A 123 11.16 -6.59 21.31
N ASP A 124 10.05 -6.82 22.01
CA ASP A 124 9.80 -8.10 22.68
C ASP A 124 9.64 -9.27 21.70
N ILE A 125 8.94 -9.06 20.59
CA ILE A 125 8.79 -10.07 19.54
C ILE A 125 10.16 -10.38 18.91
N MET A 126 10.94 -9.35 18.59
CA MET A 126 12.28 -9.51 18.04
C MET A 126 13.20 -10.30 18.99
N ALA A 127 13.17 -9.98 20.28
CA ALA A 127 13.95 -10.70 21.29
C ALA A 127 13.50 -12.16 21.41
N TYR A 128 12.19 -12.40 21.35
CA TYR A 128 11.62 -13.75 21.43
C TYR A 128 12.02 -14.62 20.23
N ILE A 129 11.91 -14.12 19.00
CA ILE A 129 12.27 -14.89 17.79
C ILE A 129 13.70 -15.41 17.86
N ARG A 130 14.62 -14.66 18.45
CA ARG A 130 16.01 -15.08 18.64
C ARG A 130 16.19 -16.25 19.61
N THR A 131 15.18 -16.58 20.40
CA THR A 131 15.19 -17.71 21.33
C THR A 131 14.51 -18.96 20.77
N VAL A 132 13.85 -18.85 19.63
CA VAL A 132 13.06 -19.91 19.01
C VAL A 132 13.95 -20.76 18.10
N SER A 133 13.80 -22.09 18.16
CA SER A 133 14.47 -23.02 17.24
C SER A 133 13.56 -23.36 16.04
N LEU A 134 14.18 -23.75 14.92
CA LEU A 134 13.46 -24.18 13.73
C LEU A 134 12.48 -25.33 14.04
N GLN A 135 12.92 -26.31 14.82
CA GLN A 135 12.08 -27.45 15.19
C GLN A 135 10.78 -27.07 15.93
N GLN A 136 10.81 -25.96 16.69
CA GLN A 136 9.63 -25.49 17.43
C GLN A 136 8.57 -24.89 16.50
N ILE A 137 9.00 -24.30 15.39
CA ILE A 137 8.11 -23.56 14.47
C ILE A 137 7.84 -24.29 13.17
N GLU A 138 8.48 -25.43 12.96
CA GLU A 138 8.30 -26.25 11.77
C GLU A 138 6.92 -26.93 11.76
N GLY A 139 6.28 -26.88 10.59
CA GLY A 139 4.99 -27.50 10.37
C GLY A 139 3.79 -26.72 10.95
N PRO A 140 2.58 -27.18 10.68
CA PRO A 140 1.34 -26.43 11.01
C PRO A 140 1.16 -26.19 12.52
N ARG A 141 1.58 -27.12 13.36
CA ARG A 141 1.46 -27.00 14.83
C ARG A 141 2.50 -26.03 15.37
N GLY A 142 3.74 -26.06 14.83
CA GLY A 142 4.80 -25.16 15.25
C GLY A 142 4.44 -23.71 15.01
N PHE A 143 3.88 -23.40 13.86
CA PHE A 143 3.39 -22.03 13.56
C PHE A 143 2.25 -21.61 14.50
N GLN A 144 1.35 -22.51 14.86
CA GLN A 144 0.28 -22.20 15.83
C GLN A 144 0.86 -21.87 17.21
N TYR A 145 1.80 -22.66 17.71
CA TYR A 145 2.47 -22.39 18.98
C TYR A 145 3.20 -21.04 18.97
N LEU A 146 3.94 -20.76 17.90
CA LEU A 146 4.60 -19.46 17.75
C LEU A 146 3.61 -18.30 17.84
N ARG A 147 2.47 -18.43 17.15
CA ARG A 147 1.43 -17.40 17.15
C ARG A 147 0.82 -17.21 18.53
N ASP A 148 0.52 -18.30 19.21
CA ASP A 148 -0.10 -18.28 20.54
C ASP A 148 0.89 -17.70 21.57
N ASP A 149 2.17 -18.07 21.52
CA ASP A 149 3.23 -17.51 22.36
C ASP A 149 3.44 -16.01 22.15
N ILE A 150 3.41 -15.55 20.90
CA ILE A 150 3.51 -14.12 20.58
C ILE A 150 2.27 -13.39 21.08
N GLN A 151 1.07 -13.94 20.89
CA GLN A 151 -0.18 -13.33 21.39
C GLN A 151 -0.11 -13.18 22.92
N GLU A 152 0.29 -14.21 23.66
CA GLU A 152 0.41 -14.17 25.13
C GLU A 152 1.40 -13.08 25.59
N ARG A 153 2.57 -12.97 24.93
CA ARG A 153 3.56 -11.93 25.24
C ARG A 153 3.02 -10.53 25.00
N VAL A 154 2.29 -10.36 23.89
CA VAL A 154 1.65 -9.10 23.55
C VAL A 154 0.56 -8.73 24.56
N ASP A 155 -0.25 -9.69 24.99
CA ASP A 155 -1.29 -9.48 26.00
C ASP A 155 -0.67 -9.03 27.34
N LEU A 156 0.40 -9.68 27.77
CA LEU A 156 1.12 -9.32 28.98
C LEU A 156 1.76 -7.93 28.87
N ARG A 157 2.44 -7.63 27.74
CA ARG A 157 3.10 -6.33 27.54
C ARG A 157 2.12 -5.20 27.42
N SER A 158 1.04 -5.39 26.67
CA SER A 158 0.03 -4.38 26.42
C SER A 158 -0.94 -4.17 27.58
N GLN A 159 -0.93 -5.08 28.58
CA GLN A 159 -1.92 -5.10 29.66
C GLN A 159 -3.37 -5.11 29.14
N GLY A 160 -3.62 -5.89 28.08
CA GLY A 160 -4.91 -6.04 27.43
C GLY A 160 -5.31 -4.87 26.51
N ARG A 161 -4.42 -3.91 26.23
CA ARG A 161 -4.68 -2.82 25.27
C ARG A 161 -4.68 -3.29 23.81
N VAL A 162 -3.96 -4.36 23.50
CA VAL A 162 -3.97 -5.03 22.20
C VAL A 162 -4.85 -6.26 22.29
N SER A 163 -5.86 -6.35 21.41
CA SER A 163 -6.81 -7.46 21.40
C SER A 163 -6.34 -8.62 20.52
N LYS A 164 -5.56 -8.33 19.48
CA LYS A 164 -5.16 -9.36 18.52
C LYS A 164 -3.85 -9.04 17.84
N VAL A 165 -3.04 -10.08 17.66
CA VAL A 165 -1.85 -10.06 16.81
C VAL A 165 -2.20 -10.69 15.46
N MET A 166 -1.94 -9.97 14.38
CA MET A 166 -2.21 -10.42 13.01
C MET A 166 -0.89 -10.64 12.27
N PHE A 167 -0.65 -11.87 11.89
CA PHE A 167 0.51 -12.23 11.08
C PHE A 167 0.20 -11.95 9.62
N ARG A 168 1.00 -11.13 8.97
CA ARG A 168 0.85 -10.78 7.56
C ARG A 168 1.77 -11.60 6.68
N THR A 169 3.01 -11.74 7.13
CA THR A 169 4.04 -12.51 6.42
C THR A 169 4.82 -13.32 7.45
N PHE A 170 5.11 -14.56 7.12
CA PHE A 170 6.00 -15.43 7.88
C PHE A 170 6.78 -16.30 6.90
N VAL A 171 8.08 -16.05 6.80
CA VAL A 171 8.99 -16.76 5.90
C VAL A 171 10.20 -17.23 6.68
N ILE A 172 10.65 -18.44 6.42
CA ILE A 172 11.89 -19.03 6.95
C ILE A 172 12.80 -19.31 5.77
N GLU A 173 14.03 -18.85 5.83
CA GLU A 173 15.07 -19.04 4.81
C GLU A 173 16.30 -19.72 5.41
#